data_1ca6568f77dc73b19dc74ddd77e485b1
#
_entry.id   1ca6568f77dc73b19dc74ddd77e485b1
#
_cell.length_a   1.000
_cell.length_b   1.000
_cell.length_c   1.000
_cell.angle_alpha   90.00
_cell.angle_beta   90.00
_cell.angle_gamma   90.00
#
_symmetry.space_group_name_H-M   'P 1'
#
loop_
_entity.id
_entity.type
_entity.pdbx_description
1 polymer ?
#
loop_
_entity_poly.entity_id
_entity_poly.type
_entity_poly.pdbx_seq_one_letter_code
_entity_poly.pdbx_strand_id
1 'polypeptide(L)'
;MINDYEATTPIVPEGDGRTTVDNDAVISTLNGLIETCRDGQMGFQEASEGVERSDLKSFFSECSLQRSQFAGELQSLVRTLGGEPEDSGSIAGSLHRGWINIKAAVTGKDEGSILNECERGEDVAKKGYKDALDGFLPDYMREVIQRQYETVSMAHDKTKALRDAFNNQSTSATSSR
;
A
#
# COMPACT_ATOMS: atom_id res chain seq x y z
N MET A 1 -71.26 20.18 -1.00
CA MET A 1 -70.32 19.18 -1.49
C MET A 1 -68.93 19.74 -1.28
N ILE A 2 -68.25 19.28 -0.24
CA ILE A 2 -66.92 19.73 0.13
C ILE A 2 -66.01 18.64 -0.36
N ASN A 3 -65.05 18.98 -1.21
CA ASN A 3 -64.10 18.04 -1.81
C ASN A 3 -62.81 18.15 -1.00
N ASP A 4 -62.62 17.19 -0.08
CA ASP A 4 -61.36 17.02 0.65
C ASP A 4 -60.35 16.35 -0.27
N TYR A 5 -59.42 17.13 -0.82
CA TYR A 5 -58.21 16.64 -1.45
C TYR A 5 -57.13 16.48 -0.35
N GLU A 6 -57.02 15.29 0.20
CA GLU A 6 -55.84 14.93 1.01
C GLU A 6 -54.61 14.90 0.12
N ALA A 7 -53.74 15.88 0.34
CA ALA A 7 -52.42 15.91 -0.26
C ALA A 7 -51.60 14.80 0.38
N THR A 8 -51.44 13.67 -0.32
CA THR A 8 -50.47 12.65 0.00
C THR A 8 -49.05 13.19 -0.21
N THR A 9 -48.39 13.54 0.85
CA THR A 9 -46.97 13.86 0.85
C THR A 9 -46.20 12.60 0.38
N PRO A 10 -45.34 12.72 -0.65
CA PRO A 10 -44.49 11.58 -1.03
C PRO A 10 -43.54 11.24 0.13
N ILE A 11 -43.60 10.01 0.60
CA ILE A 11 -42.63 9.47 1.53
C ILE A 11 -41.30 9.40 0.76
N VAL A 12 -40.41 10.32 1.05
CA VAL A 12 -39.01 10.23 0.62
C VAL A 12 -38.44 9.11 1.48
N PRO A 13 -37.87 8.02 0.92
CA PRO A 13 -37.19 7.03 1.73
C PRO A 13 -36.00 7.73 2.40
N GLU A 14 -36.01 7.77 3.74
CA GLU A 14 -34.83 8.15 4.52
C GLU A 14 -33.72 7.23 4.09
N GLY A 15 -32.65 7.81 3.56
CA GLY A 15 -31.45 7.07 3.19
C GLY A 15 -30.97 6.30 4.43
N ASP A 16 -30.85 4.99 4.30
CA ASP A 16 -30.37 4.12 5.35
C ASP A 16 -28.99 4.61 5.81
N GLY A 17 -28.92 5.15 7.04
CA GLY A 17 -27.69 5.67 7.63
C GLY A 17 -26.53 4.64 7.73
N ARG A 18 -26.79 3.37 7.41
CA ARG A 18 -25.78 2.33 7.28
C ARG A 18 -24.86 2.55 6.10
N THR A 19 -25.36 3.06 4.96
CA THR A 19 -24.55 3.19 3.73
C THR A 19 -23.44 4.22 3.89
N THR A 20 -23.68 5.30 4.61
CA THR A 20 -22.69 6.37 4.80
C THR A 20 -21.58 5.98 5.79
N VAL A 21 -21.92 5.28 6.85
CA VAL A 21 -20.94 4.80 7.84
C VAL A 21 -20.05 3.71 7.24
N ASP A 22 -20.61 2.79 6.47
CA ASP A 22 -19.86 1.75 5.79
C ASP A 22 -18.93 2.34 4.71
N ASN A 23 -19.36 3.36 3.96
CA ASN A 23 -18.53 4.05 2.96
C ASN A 23 -17.37 4.80 3.60
N ASP A 24 -17.57 5.50 4.71
CA ASP A 24 -16.50 6.22 5.39
C ASP A 24 -15.42 5.27 5.93
N ALA A 25 -15.81 4.12 6.45
CA ALA A 25 -14.88 3.08 6.90
C ALA A 25 -14.08 2.50 5.71
N VAL A 26 -14.74 2.25 4.58
CA VAL A 26 -14.08 1.77 3.36
C VAL A 26 -13.12 2.83 2.81
N ILE A 27 -13.52 4.10 2.74
CA ILE A 27 -12.67 5.22 2.32
C ILE A 27 -11.43 5.34 3.21
N SER A 28 -11.60 5.23 4.53
CA SER A 28 -10.47 5.25 5.48
C SER A 28 -9.49 4.10 5.23
N THR A 29 -10.01 2.89 4.98
CA THR A 29 -9.19 1.71 4.66
C THR A 29 -8.42 1.92 3.36
N LEU A 30 -9.08 2.40 2.30
CA LEU A 30 -8.44 2.67 1.00
C LEU A 30 -7.36 3.76 1.12
N ASN A 31 -7.62 4.83 1.87
CA ASN A 31 -6.64 5.89 2.11
C ASN A 31 -5.40 5.37 2.87
N GLY A 32 -5.57 4.49 3.85
CA GLY A 32 -4.44 3.82 4.51
C GLY A 32 -3.60 2.96 3.56
N LEU A 33 -4.23 2.29 2.57
CA LEU A 33 -3.51 1.55 1.53
C LEU A 33 -2.83 2.49 0.53
N ILE A 34 -3.41 3.65 0.21
CA ILE A 34 -2.77 4.68 -0.64
C ILE A 34 -1.49 5.17 0.02
N GLU A 35 -1.52 5.51 1.31
CA GLU A 35 -0.32 5.90 2.07
C GLU A 35 0.74 4.80 2.03
N THR A 36 0.35 3.55 2.29
CA THR A 36 1.24 2.38 2.24
C THR A 36 1.90 2.21 0.87
N CYS A 37 1.14 2.39 -0.21
CA CYS A 37 1.67 2.33 -1.57
C CYS A 37 2.65 3.47 -1.86
N ARG A 38 2.37 4.68 -1.40
CA ARG A 38 3.27 5.83 -1.59
C ARG A 38 4.57 5.68 -0.81
N ASP A 39 4.49 5.19 0.42
CA ASP A 39 5.68 4.87 1.21
C ASP A 39 6.54 3.82 0.49
N GLY A 40 5.91 2.75 -0.03
CA GLY A 40 6.58 1.72 -0.81
C GLY A 40 7.19 2.26 -2.11
N GLN A 41 6.48 3.14 -2.82
CA GLN A 41 6.99 3.81 -4.02
C GLN A 41 8.30 4.55 -3.73
N MET A 42 8.30 5.39 -2.70
CA MET A 42 9.49 6.18 -2.33
C MET A 42 10.61 5.30 -1.79
N GLY A 43 10.27 4.33 -0.92
CA GLY A 43 11.25 3.43 -0.34
C GLY A 43 11.99 2.59 -1.40
N PHE A 44 11.25 2.03 -2.35
CA PHE A 44 11.86 1.29 -3.45
C PHE A 44 12.63 2.18 -4.43
N GLN A 45 12.20 3.41 -4.64
CA GLN A 45 12.97 4.37 -5.42
C GLN A 45 14.32 4.63 -4.76
N GLU A 46 14.36 4.98 -3.48
CA GLU A 46 15.59 5.19 -2.70
C GLU A 46 16.48 3.92 -2.74
N ALA A 47 15.89 2.73 -2.57
CA ALA A 47 16.61 1.47 -2.65
C ALA A 47 17.25 1.26 -4.04
N SER A 48 16.52 1.55 -5.12
CA SER A 48 17.03 1.41 -6.49
C SER A 48 18.21 2.33 -6.79
N GLU A 49 18.24 3.53 -6.17
CA GLU A 49 19.33 4.49 -6.29
C GLU A 49 20.54 4.08 -5.44
N GLY A 50 20.31 3.36 -4.33
CA GLY A 50 21.34 2.96 -3.38
C GLY A 50 22.12 1.69 -3.71
N VAL A 51 21.58 0.82 -4.57
CA VAL A 51 22.24 -0.44 -4.94
C VAL A 51 23.11 -0.28 -6.18
N GLU A 52 24.20 -1.06 -6.26
CA GLU A 52 25.08 -1.04 -7.44
C GLU A 52 24.71 -2.14 -8.45
N ARG A 53 24.20 -3.27 -7.98
CA ARG A 53 23.79 -4.39 -8.83
C ARG A 53 22.62 -4.02 -9.72
N SER A 54 22.80 -4.22 -11.03
CA SER A 54 21.79 -3.84 -12.04
C SER A 54 20.48 -4.62 -11.92
N ASP A 55 20.54 -5.90 -11.49
CA ASP A 55 19.36 -6.73 -11.27
C ASP A 55 18.51 -6.24 -10.09
N LEU A 56 19.15 -5.82 -8.98
CA LEU A 56 18.46 -5.21 -7.84
C LEU A 56 17.89 -3.84 -8.20
N LYS A 57 18.65 -3.03 -8.92
CA LYS A 57 18.21 -1.71 -9.39
C LYS A 57 16.95 -1.82 -10.24
N SER A 58 16.93 -2.72 -11.21
CA SER A 58 15.74 -2.97 -12.05
C SER A 58 14.56 -3.46 -11.22
N PHE A 59 14.78 -4.43 -10.35
CA PHE A 59 13.73 -4.98 -9.50
C PHE A 59 13.08 -3.92 -8.59
N PHE A 60 13.88 -3.11 -7.89
CA PHE A 60 13.35 -2.07 -7.02
C PHE A 60 12.66 -0.94 -7.81
N SER A 61 13.18 -0.57 -8.99
CA SER A 61 12.51 0.38 -9.88
C SER A 61 11.15 -0.12 -10.36
N GLU A 62 11.03 -1.40 -10.69
CA GLU A 62 9.77 -2.04 -11.06
C GLU A 62 8.79 -2.04 -9.87
N CYS A 63 9.25 -2.36 -8.66
CA CYS A 63 8.42 -2.31 -7.45
C CYS A 63 7.93 -0.88 -7.18
N SER A 64 8.78 0.13 -7.30
CA SER A 64 8.40 1.54 -7.13
C SER A 64 7.30 1.95 -8.10
N LEU A 65 7.46 1.65 -9.39
CA LEU A 65 6.44 1.95 -10.41
C LEU A 65 5.12 1.24 -10.12
N GLN A 66 5.18 -0.02 -9.72
CA GLN A 66 4.00 -0.82 -9.37
C GLN A 66 3.24 -0.20 -8.19
N ARG A 67 3.94 0.24 -7.14
CA ARG A 67 3.30 0.91 -5.98
C ARG A 67 2.61 2.21 -6.39
N SER A 68 3.21 2.98 -7.29
CA SER A 68 2.59 4.18 -7.86
C SER A 68 1.29 3.86 -8.60
N GLN A 69 1.27 2.79 -9.40
CA GLN A 69 0.07 2.33 -10.12
C GLN A 69 -1.04 1.89 -9.14
N PHE A 70 -0.70 1.15 -8.10
CA PHE A 70 -1.65 0.72 -7.08
C PHE A 70 -2.27 1.90 -6.34
N ALA A 71 -1.48 2.89 -5.96
CA ALA A 71 -2.00 4.12 -5.37
C ALA A 71 -3.02 4.81 -6.29
N GLY A 72 -2.75 4.90 -7.59
CA GLY A 72 -3.68 5.46 -8.58
C GLY A 72 -5.00 4.69 -8.70
N GLU A 73 -4.95 3.35 -8.71
CA GLU A 73 -6.14 2.50 -8.70
C GLU A 73 -6.98 2.72 -7.42
N LEU A 74 -6.34 2.72 -6.25
CA LEU A 74 -7.01 2.95 -4.96
C LEU A 74 -7.62 4.35 -4.87
N GLN A 75 -6.94 5.39 -5.36
CA GLN A 75 -7.48 6.74 -5.45
C GLN A 75 -8.75 6.79 -6.30
N SER A 76 -8.81 6.04 -7.40
CA SER A 76 -10.00 5.95 -8.23
C SER A 76 -11.16 5.30 -7.48
N LEU A 77 -10.91 4.27 -6.67
CA LEU A 77 -11.92 3.64 -5.83
C LEU A 77 -12.47 4.61 -4.76
N VAL A 78 -11.60 5.40 -4.11
CA VAL A 78 -12.02 6.42 -3.13
C VAL A 78 -12.97 7.44 -3.80
N ARG A 79 -12.62 7.94 -5.00
CA ARG A 79 -13.48 8.88 -5.75
C ARG A 79 -14.82 8.26 -6.14
N THR A 80 -14.85 6.98 -6.47
CA THR A 80 -16.10 6.26 -6.80
C THR A 80 -17.07 6.22 -5.60
N LEU A 81 -16.54 6.21 -4.38
CA LEU A 81 -17.34 6.30 -3.14
C LEU A 81 -17.72 7.74 -2.78
N GLY A 82 -17.30 8.73 -3.55
CA GLY A 82 -17.52 10.15 -3.26
C GLY A 82 -16.58 10.73 -2.20
N GLY A 83 -15.52 9.98 -1.84
CA GLY A 83 -14.50 10.43 -0.90
C GLY A 83 -13.37 11.20 -1.57
N GLU A 84 -12.57 11.87 -0.73
CA GLU A 84 -11.32 12.50 -1.15
C GLU A 84 -10.16 11.52 -0.94
N PRO A 85 -9.41 11.18 -1.99
CA PRO A 85 -8.20 10.38 -1.84
C PRO A 85 -7.16 11.12 -1.01
N GLU A 86 -6.46 10.38 -0.15
CA GLU A 86 -5.30 10.93 0.54
C GLU A 86 -4.30 11.45 -0.50
N ASP A 87 -4.11 12.76 -0.50
CA ASP A 87 -3.16 13.42 -1.37
C ASP A 87 -1.92 13.78 -0.57
N SER A 88 -0.77 13.49 -1.08
CA SER A 88 0.58 13.43 -0.50
C SER A 88 1.03 14.57 0.44
N GLY A 89 0.14 15.45 0.85
CA GLY A 89 0.47 16.59 1.71
C GLY A 89 0.68 16.26 3.19
N SER A 90 0.10 15.17 3.71
CA SER A 90 0.25 14.79 5.12
C SER A 90 1.43 13.84 5.39
N ILE A 91 2.17 13.49 4.36
CA ILE A 91 3.30 12.54 4.39
C ILE A 91 4.42 12.96 5.36
N ALA A 92 4.49 14.23 5.75
CA ALA A 92 5.52 14.72 6.68
C ALA A 92 5.45 14.10 8.09
N GLY A 93 4.35 13.44 8.46
CA GLY A 93 4.14 12.90 9.80
C GLY A 93 3.99 11.38 9.92
N SER A 94 3.54 10.70 8.88
CA SER A 94 3.28 9.24 8.91
C SER A 94 4.26 8.40 8.11
N LEU A 95 5.15 9.06 7.40
CA LEU A 95 6.22 8.45 6.66
C LEU A 95 6.94 7.46 7.56
N HIS A 96 6.94 6.19 7.18
CA HIS A 96 8.07 5.34 7.54
C HIS A 96 7.87 4.20 8.51
N ARG A 97 6.68 3.72 8.77
CA ARG A 97 6.58 2.53 9.65
C ARG A 97 7.40 1.35 9.13
N GLY A 98 7.56 1.24 7.79
CA GLY A 98 8.34 0.20 7.14
C GLY A 98 9.68 0.67 6.55
N TRP A 99 9.92 1.98 6.36
CA TRP A 99 11.05 2.50 5.57
C TRP A 99 11.97 3.47 6.35
N ILE A 100 11.92 3.43 7.69
CA ILE A 100 12.55 4.41 8.59
C ILE A 100 14.05 4.59 8.31
N ASN A 101 14.76 3.51 8.01
CA ASN A 101 16.22 3.53 7.88
C ASN A 101 16.71 3.43 6.43
N ILE A 102 15.81 3.46 5.43
CA ILE A 102 16.22 3.27 4.04
C ILE A 102 17.28 4.29 3.61
N LYS A 103 17.13 5.56 3.97
CA LYS A 103 18.11 6.60 3.66
C LYS A 103 19.46 6.36 4.32
N ALA A 104 19.47 5.88 5.56
CA ALA A 104 20.71 5.53 6.25
C ALA A 104 21.40 4.31 5.62
N ALA A 105 20.63 3.29 5.23
CA ALA A 105 21.14 2.11 4.54
C ALA A 105 21.75 2.48 3.18
N VAL A 106 21.07 3.32 2.40
CA VAL A 106 21.56 3.83 1.09
C VAL A 106 22.82 4.67 1.26
N THR A 107 22.85 5.56 2.26
CA THR A 107 24.05 6.41 2.53
C THR A 107 25.22 5.56 2.95
N GLY A 108 24.99 4.48 3.69
CA GLY A 108 26.01 3.51 4.09
C GLY A 108 26.49 2.59 2.95
N LYS A 109 25.80 2.60 1.79
CA LYS A 109 26.06 1.74 0.63
C LYS A 109 26.14 0.23 1.00
N ASP A 110 25.30 -0.18 1.95
CA ASP A 110 25.22 -1.56 2.39
C ASP A 110 24.00 -2.24 1.78
N GLU A 111 24.23 -3.04 0.73
CA GLU A 111 23.14 -3.77 0.04
C GLU A 111 22.34 -4.68 1.01
N GLY A 112 22.99 -5.29 2.00
CA GLY A 112 22.31 -6.11 3.00
C GLY A 112 21.34 -5.32 3.84
N SER A 113 21.74 -4.14 4.30
CA SER A 113 20.87 -3.22 5.04
C SER A 113 19.72 -2.69 4.15
N ILE A 114 19.98 -2.40 2.88
CA ILE A 114 18.93 -1.97 1.92
C ILE A 114 17.90 -3.09 1.74
N LEU A 115 18.34 -4.33 1.52
CA LEU A 115 17.44 -5.48 1.38
C LEU A 115 16.61 -5.74 2.65
N ASN A 116 17.20 -5.58 3.84
CA ASN A 116 16.48 -5.70 5.11
C ASN A 116 15.39 -4.62 5.25
N GLU A 117 15.68 -3.38 4.86
CA GLU A 117 14.70 -2.29 4.90
C GLU A 117 13.57 -2.51 3.89
N CYS A 118 13.89 -2.98 2.67
CA CYS A 118 12.89 -3.33 1.67
C CYS A 118 11.95 -4.43 2.16
N GLU A 119 12.48 -5.50 2.77
CA GLU A 119 11.63 -6.56 3.34
C GLU A 119 10.74 -6.03 4.46
N ARG A 120 11.27 -5.21 5.37
CA ARG A 120 10.47 -4.62 6.44
C ARG A 120 9.36 -3.72 5.91
N GLY A 121 9.62 -2.94 4.86
CA GLY A 121 8.60 -2.16 4.17
C GLY A 121 7.51 -3.04 3.56
N GLU A 122 7.88 -4.14 2.95
CA GLU A 122 6.96 -5.12 2.39
C GLU A 122 6.15 -5.86 3.45
N ASP A 123 6.72 -6.16 4.64
CA ASP A 123 5.97 -6.72 5.77
C ASP A 123 4.82 -5.80 6.20
N VAL A 124 5.10 -4.49 6.29
CA VAL A 124 4.07 -3.48 6.62
C VAL A 124 3.00 -3.44 5.53
N ALA A 125 3.40 -3.47 4.26
CA ALA A 125 2.47 -3.47 3.14
C ALA A 125 1.58 -4.73 3.15
N LYS A 126 2.17 -5.92 3.26
CA LYS A 126 1.41 -7.19 3.36
C LYS A 126 0.40 -7.16 4.50
N LYS A 127 0.81 -6.67 5.67
CA LYS A 127 -0.10 -6.55 6.81
C LYS A 127 -1.25 -5.59 6.51
N GLY A 128 -0.98 -4.43 5.95
CA GLY A 128 -2.01 -3.44 5.61
C GLY A 128 -3.04 -3.99 4.62
N TYR A 129 -2.59 -4.66 3.56
CA TYR A 129 -3.47 -5.31 2.60
C TYR A 129 -4.27 -6.46 3.22
N LYS A 130 -3.64 -7.27 4.06
CA LYS A 130 -4.33 -8.36 4.76
C LYS A 130 -5.42 -7.81 5.68
N ASP A 131 -5.11 -6.81 6.49
CA ASP A 131 -6.07 -6.17 7.40
C ASP A 131 -7.27 -5.59 6.62
N ALA A 132 -7.02 -4.98 5.45
CA ALA A 132 -8.08 -4.48 4.56
C ALA A 132 -8.97 -5.62 4.03
N LEU A 133 -8.39 -6.74 3.61
CA LEU A 133 -9.12 -7.91 3.11
C LEU A 133 -9.91 -8.64 4.20
N ASP A 134 -9.45 -8.59 5.45
CA ASP A 134 -10.16 -9.15 6.60
C ASP A 134 -11.35 -8.26 7.02
N GLY A 135 -11.37 -7.00 6.59
CA GLY A 135 -12.44 -6.03 6.84
C GLY A 135 -13.60 -6.12 5.84
N PHE A 136 -14.58 -5.21 6.02
CA PHE A 136 -15.68 -5.06 5.08
C PHE A 136 -15.21 -4.29 3.84
N LEU A 137 -15.39 -4.90 2.66
CA LEU A 137 -15.15 -4.31 1.35
C LEU A 137 -16.23 -4.74 0.37
N PRO A 138 -16.76 -3.85 -0.50
CA PRO A 138 -17.54 -4.24 -1.65
C PRO A 138 -16.78 -5.24 -2.55
N ASP A 139 -17.47 -6.20 -3.15
CA ASP A 139 -16.84 -7.30 -3.90
C ASP A 139 -15.88 -6.81 -4.99
N TYR A 140 -16.28 -5.81 -5.79
CA TYR A 140 -15.42 -5.26 -6.85
C TYR A 140 -14.15 -4.58 -6.33
N MET A 141 -14.18 -4.02 -5.12
CA MET A 141 -12.99 -3.45 -4.48
C MET A 141 -12.11 -4.55 -3.90
N ARG A 142 -12.74 -5.56 -3.31
CA ARG A 142 -12.05 -6.75 -2.78
C ARG A 142 -11.21 -7.43 -3.86
N GLU A 143 -11.74 -7.57 -5.08
CA GLU A 143 -10.98 -8.14 -6.22
C GLU A 143 -9.73 -7.33 -6.55
N VAL A 144 -9.83 -5.99 -6.58
CA VAL A 144 -8.67 -5.11 -6.83
C VAL A 144 -7.62 -5.25 -5.73
N ILE A 145 -8.06 -5.18 -4.46
CA ILE A 145 -7.18 -5.25 -3.30
C ILE A 145 -6.53 -6.63 -3.19
N GLN A 146 -7.25 -7.71 -3.48
CA GLN A 146 -6.72 -9.07 -3.51
C GLN A 146 -5.61 -9.22 -4.55
N ARG A 147 -5.82 -8.75 -5.78
CA ARG A 147 -4.80 -8.78 -6.84
C ARG A 147 -3.55 -7.97 -6.45
N GLN A 148 -3.73 -6.80 -5.85
CA GLN A 148 -2.62 -6.00 -5.36
C GLN A 148 -1.88 -6.70 -4.22
N TYR A 149 -2.59 -7.31 -3.27
CA TYR A 149 -2.02 -8.11 -2.18
C TYR A 149 -1.16 -9.27 -2.67
N GLU A 150 -1.63 -10.01 -3.67
CA GLU A 150 -0.86 -11.11 -4.26
C GLU A 150 0.44 -10.62 -4.87
N THR A 151 0.39 -9.48 -5.56
CA THR A 151 1.57 -8.87 -6.15
C THR A 151 2.55 -8.34 -5.11
N VAL A 152 2.05 -7.71 -4.04
CA VAL A 152 2.85 -7.30 -2.87
C VAL A 152 3.52 -8.51 -2.24
N SER A 153 2.78 -9.61 -2.06
CA SER A 153 3.31 -10.84 -1.47
C SER A 153 4.43 -11.46 -2.32
N MET A 154 4.29 -11.47 -3.64
CA MET A 154 5.37 -11.92 -4.53
C MET A 154 6.62 -11.04 -4.45
N ALA A 155 6.47 -9.72 -4.37
CA ALA A 155 7.60 -8.81 -4.20
C ALA A 155 8.30 -9.02 -2.86
N HIS A 156 7.53 -9.18 -1.77
CA HIS A 156 8.05 -9.53 -0.45
C HIS A 156 8.87 -10.82 -0.49
N ASP A 157 8.33 -11.91 -1.04
CA ASP A 157 8.99 -13.21 -1.07
C ASP A 157 10.29 -13.15 -1.89
N LYS A 158 10.29 -12.39 -3.01
CA LYS A 158 11.50 -12.16 -3.80
C LYS A 158 12.53 -11.34 -3.04
N THR A 159 12.13 -10.27 -2.35
CA THR A 159 13.02 -9.44 -1.52
C THR A 159 13.66 -10.27 -0.41
N LYS A 160 12.86 -11.09 0.27
CA LYS A 160 13.33 -12.03 1.30
C LYS A 160 14.36 -13.02 0.75
N ALA A 161 14.08 -13.64 -0.39
CA ALA A 161 15.02 -14.58 -1.01
C ALA A 161 16.35 -13.90 -1.40
N LEU A 162 16.29 -12.67 -1.92
CA LEU A 162 17.50 -11.88 -2.26
C LEU A 162 18.33 -11.53 -1.01
N ARG A 163 17.67 -11.13 0.09
CA ARG A 163 18.33 -10.88 1.38
C ARG A 163 18.99 -12.14 1.93
N ASP A 164 18.29 -13.26 1.94
CA ASP A 164 18.80 -14.52 2.46
C ASP A 164 20.02 -15.01 1.64
N ALA A 165 19.96 -14.87 0.32
CA ALA A 165 21.09 -15.18 -0.55
C ALA A 165 22.29 -14.28 -0.28
N PHE A 166 22.09 -12.97 -0.06
CA PHE A 166 23.15 -12.04 0.29
C PHE A 166 23.82 -12.40 1.61
N ASN A 167 23.03 -12.68 2.64
CA ASN A 167 23.54 -13.05 3.97
C ASN A 167 24.36 -14.36 3.94
N ASN A 168 23.91 -15.37 3.17
CA ASN A 168 24.62 -16.64 3.03
C ASN A 168 25.98 -16.48 2.33
N GLN A 169 26.07 -15.61 1.32
CA GLN A 169 27.33 -15.31 0.63
C GLN A 169 28.32 -14.61 1.55
N SER A 170 27.86 -13.65 2.35
CA SER A 170 28.69 -12.91 3.31
C SER A 170 29.25 -13.83 4.40
N THR A 171 28.47 -14.78 4.90
CA THR A 171 28.90 -15.75 5.92
C THR A 171 29.93 -16.72 5.36
N SER A 172 29.78 -17.18 4.13
CA SER A 172 30.72 -18.10 3.47
C SER A 172 32.07 -17.44 3.22
N ALA A 173 32.11 -16.16 2.87
CA ALA A 173 33.33 -15.40 2.65
C ALA A 173 34.16 -15.18 3.94
N THR A 174 33.47 -15.09 5.09
CA THR A 174 34.12 -14.88 6.41
C THR A 174 34.70 -16.19 6.97
N SER A 175 34.13 -17.36 6.62
CA SER A 175 34.57 -18.68 7.11
C SER A 175 35.78 -19.25 6.35
N SER A 176 36.20 -18.59 5.26
CA SER A 176 37.33 -19.06 4.40
C SER A 176 38.66 -18.30 4.68
N ARG A 177 38.73 -17.52 5.75
CA ARG A 177 39.93 -16.84 6.25
C ARG A 177 40.35 -17.41 7.57
#